data_b6f6529b66dd27b3597ab0bb8dcd1d0e
#
_entry.id   b6f6529b66dd27b3597ab0bb8dcd1d0e
#
_cell.length_a   1.000
_cell.length_b   1.000
_cell.length_c   1.000
_cell.angle_alpha   90.00
_cell.angle_beta   90.00
_cell.angle_gamma   90.00
#
_symmetry.space_group_name_H-M   'P 1'
#
loop_
_entity.id
_entity.type
_entity.pdbx_description
1 polymer ?
#
loop_
_entity_poly.entity_id
_entity_poly.type
_entity_poly.pdbx_seq_one_letter_code
_entity_poly.pdbx_strand_id
1 'polypeptide(L)'
;VINAALFLDDVTEFNGPTMFVPGTHKLGMIPSDKNFDRIPEYGRLAEDAIGSPYTNETIDRLIKEHGLAAPKGPAGSVVFFHGCTLHGSAPNMSPWNRTIVFWSPNRTDNKITAPTRPDFLALQDFEAVEPLTDDCLTS
;
A
#
# COMPACT_ATOMS: atom_id res chain seq x y z
N VAL A 1 -9.91 -1.35 -6.25
CA VAL A 1 -9.32 -0.33 -5.35
C VAL A 1 -8.06 0.22 -5.99
N ILE A 2 -7.95 1.54 -6.07
CA ILE A 2 -6.72 2.25 -6.47
C ILE A 2 -6.21 2.96 -5.23
N ASN A 3 -4.92 2.83 -4.97
CA ASN A 3 -4.26 3.53 -3.89
C ASN A 3 -3.49 4.73 -4.44
N ALA A 4 -3.48 5.82 -3.69
CA ALA A 4 -2.62 6.96 -3.92
C ALA A 4 -1.66 7.11 -2.73
N ALA A 5 -0.38 7.27 -3.02
CA ALA A 5 0.66 7.53 -2.04
C ALA A 5 1.21 8.94 -2.29
N LEU A 6 0.83 9.89 -1.43
CA LEU A 6 1.31 11.27 -1.47
C LEU A 6 2.57 11.39 -0.62
N PHE A 7 3.65 11.89 -1.20
CA PHE A 7 4.90 12.16 -0.51
C PHE A 7 4.84 13.51 0.19
N LEU A 8 4.96 13.52 1.51
CA LEU A 8 5.08 14.76 2.29
C LEU A 8 6.54 15.21 2.46
N ASP A 9 7.48 14.28 2.28
CA ASP A 9 8.92 14.51 2.23
C ASP A 9 9.47 14.01 0.90
N ASP A 10 10.67 14.42 0.54
CA ASP A 10 11.37 13.87 -0.62
C ASP A 10 11.61 12.37 -0.44
N VAL A 11 11.24 11.57 -1.43
CA VAL A 11 11.49 10.13 -1.44
C VAL A 11 12.67 9.84 -2.35
N THR A 12 13.70 9.24 -1.76
CA THR A 12 14.96 8.89 -2.40
C THR A 12 15.24 7.40 -2.31
N GLU A 13 16.32 6.92 -2.92
CA GLU A 13 16.79 5.53 -2.77
C GLU A 13 17.26 5.19 -1.36
N PHE A 14 17.57 6.19 -0.52
CA PHE A 14 18.21 6.00 0.78
C PHE A 14 17.24 5.97 1.95
N ASN A 15 16.07 6.59 1.81
CA ASN A 15 15.11 6.70 2.91
C ASN A 15 13.99 5.64 2.87
N GLY A 16 14.26 4.49 2.25
CA GLY A 16 13.38 3.34 2.25
C GLY A 16 12.14 3.51 1.38
N PRO A 17 12.29 3.83 0.08
CA PRO A 17 11.15 4.03 -0.82
C PRO A 17 10.25 2.79 -0.87
N THR A 18 8.97 3.00 -1.13
CA THR A 18 8.06 1.90 -1.40
C THR A 18 8.44 1.25 -2.74
N MET A 19 8.68 -0.04 -2.70
CA MET A 19 9.00 -0.86 -3.87
C MET A 19 7.75 -1.58 -4.36
N PHE A 20 7.62 -1.71 -5.65
CA PHE A 20 6.50 -2.36 -6.33
C PHE A 20 7.01 -3.43 -7.28
N VAL A 21 6.27 -4.52 -7.40
CA VAL A 21 6.46 -5.52 -8.45
C VAL A 21 5.41 -5.25 -9.53
N PRO A 22 5.78 -4.57 -10.63
CA PRO A 22 4.83 -4.09 -11.64
C PRO A 22 4.07 -5.25 -12.29
N GLY A 23 2.80 -5.00 -12.61
CA GLY A 23 1.98 -5.99 -13.32
C GLY A 23 1.36 -7.08 -12.45
N THR A 24 1.82 -7.29 -11.20
CA THR A 24 1.29 -8.35 -10.31
C THR A 24 -0.19 -8.17 -9.97
N HIS A 25 -0.74 -6.96 -10.08
CA HIS A 25 -2.18 -6.74 -9.94
C HIS A 25 -3.03 -7.53 -10.96
N LYS A 26 -2.46 -7.90 -12.11
CA LYS A 26 -3.13 -8.71 -13.14
C LYS A 26 -3.28 -10.18 -12.73
N LEU A 27 -2.51 -10.62 -11.75
CA LEU A 27 -2.62 -11.97 -11.18
C LEU A 27 -3.80 -12.07 -10.19
N GLY A 28 -4.49 -10.96 -9.90
CA GLY A 28 -5.51 -10.92 -8.87
C GLY A 28 -4.92 -10.93 -7.47
N MET A 29 -5.63 -11.57 -6.54
CA MET A 29 -5.14 -11.77 -5.18
C MET A 29 -4.16 -12.95 -5.17
N ILE A 30 -2.91 -12.68 -4.87
CA ILE A 30 -1.87 -13.70 -4.73
C ILE A 30 -2.09 -14.38 -3.36
N PRO A 31 -2.32 -15.72 -3.32
CA PRO A 31 -2.49 -16.42 -2.05
C PRO A 31 -1.26 -16.26 -1.16
N SER A 32 -1.48 -16.10 0.14
CA SER A 32 -0.39 -16.08 1.12
C SER A 32 0.26 -17.47 1.22
N ASP A 33 1.57 -17.53 1.23
CA ASP A 33 2.32 -18.77 1.50
C ASP A 33 2.39 -19.09 3.00
N LYS A 34 2.04 -18.12 3.85
CA LYS A 34 2.05 -18.24 5.30
C LYS A 34 0.62 -18.15 5.85
N ASN A 35 0.32 -18.96 6.84
CA ASN A 35 -0.94 -18.85 7.57
C ASN A 35 -0.96 -17.57 8.40
N PHE A 36 -1.57 -16.54 7.86
CA PHE A 36 -1.90 -15.31 8.57
C PHE A 36 -3.26 -15.44 9.30
N ASP A 37 -3.57 -16.61 9.83
CA ASP A 37 -4.89 -16.92 10.41
C ASP A 37 -5.24 -16.11 11.66
N ARG A 38 -4.35 -15.27 12.13
CA ARG A 38 -4.68 -14.30 13.19
C ARG A 38 -3.74 -13.10 13.13
N ILE A 39 -4.30 -11.93 12.87
CA ILE A 39 -3.73 -10.70 13.43
C ILE A 39 -4.02 -10.80 14.93
N PRO A 40 -3.00 -10.99 15.78
CA PRO A 40 -3.23 -11.06 17.21
C PRO A 40 -3.85 -9.75 17.68
N GLU A 41 -4.58 -9.85 18.78
CA GLU A 41 -5.22 -8.74 19.47
C GLU A 41 -4.41 -7.44 19.42
N TYR A 42 -5.06 -6.39 19.01
CA TYR A 42 -4.51 -5.06 18.79
C TYR A 42 -3.60 -4.59 19.94
N GLY A 43 -2.35 -4.29 19.61
CA GLY A 43 -1.37 -3.73 20.53
C GLY A 43 0.02 -4.39 20.52
N ARG A 44 0.13 -5.60 20.04
CA ARG A 44 1.41 -6.22 19.69
C ARG A 44 1.29 -6.76 18.28
N LEU A 45 1.90 -6.06 17.34
CA LEU A 45 2.35 -6.75 16.14
C LEU A 45 3.28 -7.85 16.66
N ALA A 46 2.85 -9.10 16.62
CA ALA A 46 3.77 -10.19 16.84
C ALA A 46 4.98 -9.93 15.94
N GLU A 47 6.19 -10.15 16.45
CA GLU A 47 7.41 -9.97 15.65
C GLU A 47 7.30 -10.72 14.30
N ASP A 48 6.52 -11.80 14.26
CA ASP A 48 6.19 -12.57 13.08
C ASP A 48 5.15 -11.91 12.15
N ALA A 49 4.42 -10.89 12.59
CA ALA A 49 3.45 -10.16 11.76
C ALA A 49 4.09 -8.98 11.01
N ILE A 50 5.32 -8.61 11.36
CA ILE A 50 6.15 -7.67 10.62
C ILE A 50 6.93 -8.47 9.58
N GLY A 51 6.27 -8.91 8.55
CA GLY A 51 6.94 -9.67 7.50
C GLY A 51 6.07 -9.79 6.26
N SER A 52 6.69 -10.24 5.19
CA SER A 52 5.97 -10.56 3.99
C SER A 52 5.05 -11.78 4.23
N PRO A 53 3.79 -11.75 3.76
CA PRO A 53 2.93 -12.92 3.73
C PRO A 53 3.43 -14.00 2.76
N TYR A 54 4.50 -13.71 2.04
CA TYR A 54 5.06 -14.56 1.00
C TYR A 54 6.43 -15.06 1.42
N THR A 55 6.80 -16.26 0.92
CA THR A 55 8.15 -16.78 1.04
C THR A 55 9.11 -16.02 0.14
N ASN A 56 10.41 -16.13 0.44
CA ASN A 56 11.45 -15.52 -0.39
C ASN A 56 11.43 -16.09 -1.80
N GLU A 57 11.10 -17.37 -1.97
CA GLU A 57 10.98 -18.05 -3.27
C GLU A 57 9.87 -17.44 -4.11
N THR A 58 8.71 -17.17 -3.52
CA THR A 58 7.58 -16.52 -4.21
C THR A 58 7.95 -15.09 -4.62
N ILE A 59 8.58 -14.33 -3.72
CA ILE A 59 9.02 -12.96 -4.02
C ILE A 59 10.06 -12.95 -5.12
N ASP A 60 11.08 -13.82 -5.04
CA ASP A 60 12.16 -13.92 -6.04
C ASP A 60 11.59 -14.26 -7.42
N ARG A 61 10.69 -15.21 -7.49
CA ARG A 61 10.00 -15.57 -8.73
C ARG A 61 9.25 -14.38 -9.33
N LEU A 62 8.45 -13.70 -8.54
CA LEU A 62 7.64 -12.57 -9.01
C LEU A 62 8.52 -11.39 -9.45
N ILE A 63 9.62 -11.12 -8.76
CA ILE A 63 10.57 -10.07 -9.14
C ILE A 63 11.30 -10.44 -10.43
N LYS A 64 11.71 -11.69 -10.60
CA LYS A 64 12.34 -12.16 -11.85
C LYS A 64 11.40 -12.05 -13.06
N GLU A 65 10.12 -12.30 -12.84
CA GLU A 65 9.11 -12.29 -13.89
C GLU A 65 8.66 -10.88 -14.27
N HIS A 66 8.54 -9.98 -13.28
CA HIS A 66 7.89 -8.69 -13.43
C HIS A 66 8.81 -7.48 -13.19
N GLY A 67 10.02 -7.71 -12.67
CA GLY A 67 10.92 -6.65 -12.26
C GLY A 67 10.56 -6.04 -10.90
N LEU A 68 11.34 -5.05 -10.50
CA LEU A 68 11.15 -4.28 -9.27
C LEU A 68 11.30 -2.79 -9.58
N ALA A 69 10.39 -1.97 -9.10
CA ALA A 69 10.41 -0.52 -9.27
C ALA A 69 10.26 0.18 -7.93
N ALA A 70 11.01 1.25 -7.73
CA ALA A 70 10.93 2.11 -6.55
C ALA A 70 10.73 3.55 -7.01
N PRO A 71 9.49 4.04 -7.12
CA PRO A 71 9.22 5.42 -7.45
C PRO A 71 9.85 6.38 -6.43
N LYS A 72 10.50 7.41 -6.93
CA LYS A 72 11.16 8.47 -6.17
C LYS A 72 10.66 9.81 -6.65
N GLY A 73 10.76 10.83 -5.84
CA GLY A 73 10.36 12.18 -6.23
C GLY A 73 10.37 13.15 -5.05
N PRO A 74 10.24 14.44 -5.33
CA PRO A 74 10.15 15.48 -4.29
C PRO A 74 8.83 15.38 -3.53
N ALA A 75 8.78 16.06 -2.38
CA ALA A 75 7.53 16.32 -1.65
C ALA A 75 6.46 16.88 -2.60
N GLY A 76 5.21 16.46 -2.43
CA GLY A 76 4.10 16.74 -3.34
C GLY A 76 3.92 15.73 -4.49
N SER A 77 4.88 14.82 -4.72
CA SER A 77 4.71 13.74 -5.69
C SER A 77 3.64 12.76 -5.26
N VAL A 78 2.90 12.20 -6.23
CA VAL A 78 1.87 11.17 -5.96
C VAL A 78 2.14 9.95 -6.82
N VAL A 79 2.07 8.78 -6.19
CA VAL A 79 2.15 7.48 -6.86
C VAL A 79 0.80 6.81 -6.79
N PHE A 80 0.22 6.48 -7.96
CA PHE A 80 -1.00 5.69 -8.03
C PHE A 80 -0.69 4.24 -8.34
N PHE A 81 -1.34 3.31 -7.62
CA PHE A 81 -1.16 1.89 -7.86
C PHE A 81 -2.42 1.10 -7.51
N HIS A 82 -2.59 -0.06 -8.14
CA HIS A 82 -3.71 -0.95 -7.87
C HIS A 82 -3.51 -1.67 -6.53
N GLY A 83 -4.58 -1.85 -5.75
CA GLY A 83 -4.52 -2.47 -4.41
C GLY A 83 -3.92 -3.89 -4.38
N CYS A 84 -4.03 -4.64 -5.49
CA CYS A 84 -3.43 -5.98 -5.61
C CYS A 84 -1.98 -5.96 -6.13
N THR A 85 -1.38 -4.79 -6.35
CA THR A 85 0.04 -4.73 -6.72
C THR A 85 0.88 -5.15 -5.53
N LEU A 86 1.74 -6.16 -5.71
CA LEU A 86 2.69 -6.55 -4.67
C LEU A 86 3.64 -5.38 -4.40
N HIS A 87 3.74 -4.98 -3.14
CA HIS A 87 4.58 -3.86 -2.73
C HIS A 87 5.06 -4.03 -1.30
N GLY A 88 6.09 -3.30 -0.96
CA GLY A 88 6.67 -3.25 0.37
C GLY A 88 7.73 -2.17 0.45
N SER A 89 8.28 -1.92 1.62
CA SER A 89 9.39 -0.97 1.77
C SER A 89 10.43 -1.50 2.73
N ALA A 90 11.69 -1.16 2.46
CA ALA A 90 12.77 -1.35 3.41
C ALA A 90 12.64 -0.31 4.56
N PRO A 91 13.22 -0.59 5.72
CA PRO A 91 13.37 0.40 6.77
C PRO A 91 14.10 1.65 6.25
N ASN A 92 13.73 2.82 6.77
CA ASN A 92 14.50 4.03 6.53
C ASN A 92 15.79 3.97 7.36
N MET A 93 16.93 3.88 6.70
CA MET A 93 18.26 3.87 7.32
C MET A 93 19.00 5.20 7.17
N SER A 94 18.36 6.17 6.54
CA SER A 94 18.92 7.52 6.34
C SER A 94 18.50 8.48 7.47
N PRO A 95 19.17 9.62 7.63
CA PRO A 95 18.76 10.65 8.57
C PRO A 95 17.56 11.48 8.08
N TRP A 96 17.09 11.27 6.86
CA TRP A 96 16.01 12.06 6.25
C TRP A 96 14.64 11.40 6.50
N ASN A 97 13.66 12.23 6.77
CA ASN A 97 12.29 11.77 6.92
C ASN A 97 11.76 11.17 5.61
N ARG A 98 10.78 10.29 5.75
CA ARG A 98 9.97 9.78 4.65
C ARG A 98 8.53 9.61 5.15
N THR A 99 7.80 10.69 5.09
CA THR A 99 6.37 10.69 5.45
C THR A 99 5.54 10.52 4.18
N ILE A 100 4.70 9.52 4.18
CA ILE A 100 3.80 9.22 3.05
C ILE A 100 2.38 9.08 3.59
N VAL A 101 1.45 9.77 2.95
CA VAL A 101 0.01 9.59 3.19
C VAL A 101 -0.53 8.62 2.15
N PHE A 102 -1.11 7.53 2.61
CA PHE A 102 -1.83 6.58 1.75
C PHE A 102 -3.32 6.89 1.80
N TRP A 103 -3.90 7.05 0.63
CA TRP A 103 -5.33 7.16 0.44
C TRP A 103 -5.81 6.05 -0.49
N SER A 104 -6.85 5.33 -0.08
CA SER A 104 -7.33 4.13 -0.76
C SER A 104 -8.82 4.25 -1.11
N PRO A 105 -9.18 5.11 -2.08
CA PRO A 105 -10.56 5.25 -2.49
C PRO A 105 -11.09 3.97 -3.11
N ASN A 106 -12.35 3.70 -2.87
CA ASN A 106 -13.06 2.57 -3.46
C ASN A 106 -14.34 3.07 -4.14
N ARG A 107 -14.84 2.29 -5.09
CA ARG A 107 -16.13 2.59 -5.72
C ARG A 107 -17.26 2.33 -4.71
N THR A 108 -18.30 3.13 -4.76
CA THR A 108 -19.47 3.02 -3.86
C THR A 108 -20.26 1.72 -4.06
N ASP A 109 -20.16 1.12 -5.26
CA ASP A 109 -20.77 -0.17 -5.58
C ASP A 109 -19.92 -1.39 -5.18
N ASN A 110 -18.66 -1.18 -4.76
CA ASN A 110 -17.76 -2.23 -4.31
C ASN A 110 -17.69 -2.27 -2.78
N LYS A 111 -18.84 -2.46 -2.15
CA LYS A 111 -18.94 -2.53 -0.68
C LYS A 111 -18.38 -3.85 -0.15
N ILE A 112 -17.70 -3.76 0.99
CA ILE A 112 -17.27 -4.94 1.74
C ILE A 112 -18.52 -5.56 2.39
N THR A 113 -18.89 -6.77 1.97
CA THR A 113 -20.05 -7.49 2.50
C THR A 113 -19.70 -8.45 3.62
N ALA A 114 -18.45 -8.89 3.70
CA ALA A 114 -17.94 -9.77 4.75
C ALA A 114 -16.53 -9.31 5.15
N PRO A 115 -16.42 -8.33 6.06
CA PRO A 115 -15.12 -7.83 6.50
C PRO A 115 -14.38 -8.92 7.27
N THR A 116 -13.13 -9.18 6.88
CA THR A 116 -12.23 -10.11 7.57
C THR A 116 -11.27 -9.38 8.51
N ARG A 117 -11.30 -8.03 8.51
CA ARG A 117 -10.47 -7.18 9.35
C ARG A 117 -11.33 -6.49 10.39
N PRO A 118 -10.76 -6.14 11.57
CA PRO A 118 -11.46 -5.34 12.56
C PRO A 118 -11.99 -4.02 11.98
N ASP A 119 -13.10 -3.56 12.49
CA ASP A 119 -13.83 -2.39 12.01
C ASP A 119 -12.98 -1.12 11.89
N PHE A 120 -12.02 -0.92 12.75
CA PHE A 120 -11.12 0.24 12.71
C PHE A 120 -10.05 0.16 11.61
N LEU A 121 -9.86 -1.02 10.96
CA LEU A 121 -9.00 -1.20 9.78
C LEU A 121 -9.81 -1.33 8.49
N ALA A 122 -11.07 -1.73 8.58
CA ALA A 122 -11.98 -1.76 7.46
C ALA A 122 -12.74 -0.43 7.46
N LEU A 123 -12.52 0.38 6.46
CA LEU A 123 -13.11 1.70 6.38
C LEU A 123 -14.63 1.61 6.41
N GLN A 124 -15.24 2.41 7.27
CA GLN A 124 -16.65 2.38 7.60
C GLN A 124 -17.45 3.41 6.81
N ASP A 125 -16.75 4.32 6.14
CA ASP A 125 -17.38 5.36 5.38
C ASP A 125 -17.70 4.85 3.98
N PHE A 126 -19.00 4.73 3.70
CA PHE A 126 -19.55 4.30 2.42
C PHE A 126 -20.25 5.45 1.68
N GLU A 127 -20.13 6.67 2.19
CA GLU A 127 -20.66 7.83 1.49
C GLU A 127 -19.80 8.17 0.27
N ALA A 128 -20.46 8.56 -0.80
CA ALA A 128 -19.75 9.01 -1.97
C ALA A 128 -19.06 10.34 -1.68
N VAL A 129 -17.79 10.45 -2.05
CA VAL A 129 -17.09 11.74 -2.01
C VAL A 129 -17.71 12.64 -3.09
N GLU A 130 -18.26 13.77 -2.67
CA GLU A 130 -18.77 14.79 -3.59
C GLU A 130 -17.66 15.80 -3.88
N PRO A 131 -17.41 16.14 -5.16
CA PRO A 131 -16.46 17.18 -5.50
C PRO A 131 -16.90 18.53 -4.92
N LEU A 132 -15.99 19.26 -4.31
CA LEU A 132 -16.23 20.64 -3.96
C LEU A 132 -16.36 21.48 -5.22
N THR A 133 -17.20 22.52 -5.15
CA THR A 133 -17.42 23.46 -6.28
C THR A 133 -16.40 24.58 -6.29
N ASP A 134 -15.31 24.43 -5.55
CA ASP A 134 -14.24 25.41 -5.47
C ASP A 134 -13.13 25.11 -6.51
N ASP A 135 -12.30 26.09 -6.74
CA ASP A 135 -11.14 26.08 -7.63
C ASP A 135 -9.80 26.14 -6.87
N CYS A 136 -9.78 25.69 -5.61
CA CYS A 136 -8.66 25.81 -4.69
C CYS A 136 -7.33 25.23 -5.23
N LEU A 137 -7.40 24.33 -6.22
CA LEU A 137 -6.22 23.74 -6.87
C LEU A 137 -5.81 24.48 -8.14
N THR A 138 -6.55 25.47 -8.59
CA THR A 138 -6.31 26.22 -9.84
C THR A 138 -5.92 27.67 -9.63
N SER A 139 -5.87 28.12 -8.38
CA SER A 139 -5.51 29.48 -7.96
C SER A 139 -4.00 29.63 -7.68
#